data_5890d7b363c654010fec60af26b16dc6
#
_entry.id   5890d7b363c654010fec60af26b16dc6
#
_cell.length_a   1.000
_cell.length_b   1.000
_cell.length_c   1.000
_cell.angle_alpha   90.00
_cell.angle_beta   90.00
_cell.angle_gamma   90.00
#
_symmetry.space_group_name_H-M   'P 1'
#
loop_
_entity.id
_entity.type
_entity.pdbx_description
1 polymer ?
#
loop_
_entity_poly.entity_id
_entity_poly.type
_entity_poly.pdbx_seq_one_letter_code
_entity_poly.pdbx_strand_id
1 'polypeptide(L)'
;MIEFKETQRFTQWWLWLILLGSWGAMVFALFMDPPKTLGSQFVIGILTISLPTFFGQMRLITRITTEGIYVRFIPFHFKEQFYSWDSIESAQVRTYNPLLEYGGWGIKYGFNGQGKVYNIVGDQGLQLVFKSGEKLLIGTQKPVEIQAAVRL
;
A
#
# COMPACT_ATOMS: atom_id res chain seq x y z
N MET A 1 -5.21 -11.12 22.09
CA MET A 1 -3.80 -11.53 21.86
C MET A 1 -3.49 -11.26 20.39
N ILE A 2 -2.28 -10.77 20.05
CA ILE A 2 -1.87 -10.59 18.64
C ILE A 2 -1.39 -11.94 18.11
N GLU A 3 -1.98 -12.43 17.02
CA GLU A 3 -1.65 -13.72 16.42
C GLU A 3 -0.78 -13.58 15.18
N PHE A 4 -0.93 -12.46 14.47
CA PHE A 4 -0.14 -12.13 13.30
C PHE A 4 0.14 -10.63 13.25
N LYS A 5 1.34 -10.25 12.84
CA LYS A 5 1.70 -8.85 12.56
C LYS A 5 2.67 -8.78 11.40
N GLU A 6 2.35 -7.95 10.44
CA GLU A 6 3.21 -7.67 9.30
C GLU A 6 3.31 -6.17 9.05
N THR A 7 4.49 -5.71 8.67
CA THR A 7 4.72 -4.34 8.19
C THR A 7 5.44 -4.41 6.86
N GLN A 8 4.76 -3.96 5.82
CA GLN A 8 5.31 -3.90 4.46
C GLN A 8 5.74 -2.48 4.12
N ARG A 9 6.77 -2.36 3.28
CA ARG A 9 7.28 -1.11 2.71
C ARG A 9 7.51 -1.30 1.22
N PHE A 10 7.59 -0.21 0.47
CA PHE A 10 7.98 -0.25 -0.93
C PHE A 10 9.46 -0.64 -1.05
N THR A 11 9.72 -1.90 -1.33
CA THR A 11 11.06 -2.49 -1.47
C THR A 11 11.39 -2.88 -2.90
N GLN A 12 10.48 -2.63 -3.85
CA GLN A 12 10.69 -2.93 -5.26
C GLN A 12 11.84 -2.09 -5.81
N TRP A 13 12.96 -2.72 -6.15
CA TRP A 13 14.16 -2.06 -6.67
C TRP A 13 13.89 -1.25 -7.96
N TRP A 14 13.03 -1.76 -8.85
CA TRP A 14 12.67 -1.07 -10.09
C TRP A 14 11.87 0.23 -9.82
N LEU A 15 11.02 0.26 -8.78
CA LEU A 15 10.30 1.47 -8.36
C LEU A 15 11.28 2.55 -7.90
N TRP A 16 12.24 2.17 -7.06
CA TRP A 16 13.27 3.09 -6.60
C TRP A 16 14.18 3.56 -7.73
N LEU A 17 14.50 2.70 -8.70
CA LEU A 17 15.27 3.08 -9.87
C LEU A 17 14.52 4.14 -10.71
N ILE A 18 13.21 3.97 -10.94
CA ILE A 18 12.38 4.96 -11.64
C ILE A 18 12.29 6.26 -10.83
N LEU A 19 12.02 6.18 -9.53
CA LEU A 19 11.92 7.36 -8.66
C LEU A 19 13.23 8.15 -8.60
N LEU A 20 14.35 7.48 -8.36
CA LEU A 20 15.66 8.12 -8.28
C LEU A 20 16.15 8.60 -9.66
N GLY A 21 15.85 7.87 -10.72
CA GLY A 21 16.16 8.26 -12.10
C GLY A 21 15.40 9.52 -12.52
N SER A 22 14.10 9.56 -12.27
CA SER A 22 13.28 10.74 -12.56
C SER A 22 13.66 11.93 -11.69
N TRP A 23 13.97 11.68 -10.42
CA TRP A 23 14.50 12.69 -9.50
C TRP A 23 15.85 13.25 -9.98
N GLY A 24 16.79 12.39 -10.37
CA GLY A 24 18.08 12.80 -10.91
C GLY A 24 17.96 13.60 -12.20
N ALA A 25 17.08 13.16 -13.13
CA ALA A 25 16.80 13.90 -14.36
C ALA A 25 16.22 15.30 -14.08
N MET A 26 15.32 15.41 -13.11
CA MET A 26 14.74 16.68 -12.70
C MET A 26 15.82 17.60 -12.09
N VAL A 27 16.66 17.10 -11.20
CA VAL A 27 17.78 17.87 -10.62
C VAL A 27 18.75 18.32 -11.69
N PHE A 28 19.10 17.43 -12.63
CA PHE A 28 19.97 17.77 -13.75
C PHE A 28 19.38 18.88 -14.63
N ALA A 29 18.09 18.81 -14.94
CA ALA A 29 17.40 19.86 -15.71
C ALA A 29 17.44 21.23 -15.01
N LEU A 30 17.34 21.24 -13.67
CA LEU A 30 17.46 22.47 -12.88
C LEU A 30 18.86 23.10 -12.93
N PHE A 31 19.91 22.30 -13.09
CA PHE A 31 21.26 22.81 -13.31
C PHE A 31 21.47 23.39 -14.72
N MET A 32 20.80 22.79 -15.73
CA MET A 32 20.92 23.24 -17.12
C MET A 32 20.12 24.52 -17.38
N ASP A 33 18.91 24.65 -16.84
CA ASP A 33 18.06 25.83 -16.97
C ASP A 33 17.39 26.15 -15.62
N PRO A 34 18.08 26.88 -14.74
CA PRO A 34 17.56 27.19 -13.41
C PRO A 34 16.32 28.11 -13.52
N PRO A 35 15.30 27.84 -12.70
CA PRO A 35 14.08 28.65 -12.72
C PRO A 35 14.38 30.11 -12.35
N LYS A 36 13.76 31.03 -13.11
CA LYS A 36 14.08 32.47 -13.10
C LYS A 36 13.53 33.22 -11.90
N THR A 37 12.54 32.62 -11.19
CA THR A 37 11.93 33.27 -10.01
C THR A 37 12.23 32.50 -8.73
N LEU A 38 12.37 33.25 -7.64
CA LEU A 38 12.58 32.67 -6.31
C LEU A 38 11.46 31.69 -5.92
N GLY A 39 10.22 32.04 -6.25
CA GLY A 39 9.04 31.18 -5.98
C GLY A 39 9.09 29.85 -6.70
N SER A 40 9.50 29.83 -7.97
CA SER A 40 9.63 28.57 -8.73
C SER A 40 10.77 27.70 -8.20
N GLN A 41 11.87 28.28 -7.75
CA GLN A 41 12.97 27.54 -7.10
C GLN A 41 12.51 26.84 -5.81
N PHE A 42 11.73 27.52 -4.95
CA PHE A 42 11.17 26.94 -3.74
C PHE A 42 10.19 25.79 -4.03
N VAL A 43 9.25 25.97 -4.97
CA VAL A 43 8.28 24.95 -5.34
C VAL A 43 8.98 23.69 -5.84
N ILE A 44 9.93 23.82 -6.75
CA ILE A 44 10.67 22.70 -7.30
C ILE A 44 11.53 22.03 -6.23
N GLY A 45 12.20 22.80 -5.38
CA GLY A 45 12.99 22.28 -4.25
C GLY A 45 12.13 21.43 -3.30
N ILE A 46 10.92 21.90 -2.95
CA ILE A 46 9.97 21.15 -2.12
C ILE A 46 9.55 19.85 -2.81
N LEU A 47 9.16 19.91 -4.09
CA LEU A 47 8.73 18.72 -4.84
C LEU A 47 9.87 17.71 -4.98
N THR A 48 11.10 18.17 -5.18
CA THR A 48 12.30 17.33 -5.30
C THR A 48 12.54 16.50 -4.03
N ILE A 49 12.37 17.11 -2.86
CA ILE A 49 12.59 16.44 -1.57
C ILE A 49 11.36 15.61 -1.14
N SER A 50 10.15 16.12 -1.38
CA SER A 50 8.94 15.51 -0.87
C SER A 50 8.62 14.15 -1.52
N LEU A 51 8.88 13.97 -2.80
CA LEU A 51 8.52 12.76 -3.54
C LEU A 51 9.22 11.50 -2.99
N PRO A 52 10.56 11.41 -2.94
CA PRO A 52 11.24 10.23 -2.39
C PRO A 52 10.95 10.04 -0.90
N THR A 53 10.83 11.14 -0.14
CA THR A 53 10.48 11.08 1.29
C THR A 53 9.09 10.48 1.50
N PHE A 54 8.10 10.87 0.69
CA PHE A 54 6.75 10.36 0.75
C PHE A 54 6.69 8.85 0.50
N PHE A 55 7.31 8.38 -0.57
CA PHE A 55 7.36 6.93 -0.86
C PHE A 55 8.15 6.15 0.19
N GLY A 56 9.22 6.71 0.73
CA GLY A 56 10.02 6.09 1.79
C GLY A 56 9.25 5.93 3.11
N GLN A 57 8.23 6.75 3.35
CA GLN A 57 7.40 6.68 4.55
C GLN A 57 6.20 5.73 4.41
N MET A 58 5.85 5.34 3.18
CA MET A 58 4.70 4.48 2.95
C MET A 58 4.87 3.10 3.60
N ARG A 59 3.89 2.70 4.40
CA ARG A 59 3.85 1.40 5.09
C ARG A 59 2.43 0.86 5.15
N LEU A 60 2.30 -0.43 4.91
CA LEU A 60 1.09 -1.19 5.21
C LEU A 60 1.35 -2.04 6.45
N ILE A 61 0.61 -1.78 7.49
CA ILE A 61 0.67 -2.52 8.75
C ILE A 61 -0.61 -3.33 8.87
N THR A 62 -0.47 -4.64 8.99
CA THR A 62 -1.58 -5.58 9.19
C THR A 62 -1.38 -6.31 10.51
N ARG A 63 -2.41 -6.35 11.35
CA ARG A 63 -2.44 -7.11 12.60
C ARG A 63 -3.70 -7.94 12.66
N ILE A 64 -3.57 -9.20 12.99
CA ILE A 64 -4.69 -10.11 13.24
C ILE A 64 -4.71 -10.43 14.73
N THR A 65 -5.89 -10.33 15.32
CA THR A 65 -6.14 -10.59 16.73
C THR A 65 -7.33 -11.53 16.88
N THR A 66 -7.62 -11.93 18.11
CA THR A 66 -8.83 -12.71 18.44
C THR A 66 -10.13 -11.97 18.13
N GLU A 67 -10.12 -10.63 18.05
CA GLU A 67 -11.28 -9.78 17.82
C GLU A 67 -11.54 -9.48 16.34
N GLY A 68 -10.47 -9.47 15.53
CA GLY A 68 -10.56 -9.08 14.12
C GLY A 68 -9.22 -8.68 13.52
N ILE A 69 -9.31 -8.01 12.38
CA ILE A 69 -8.18 -7.57 11.57
C ILE A 69 -8.05 -6.06 11.68
N TYR A 70 -6.86 -5.58 12.00
CA TYR A 70 -6.47 -4.18 12.02
C TYR A 70 -5.54 -3.88 10.85
N VAL A 71 -5.86 -2.85 10.08
CA VAL A 71 -5.08 -2.43 8.91
C VAL A 71 -4.80 -0.95 8.98
N ARG A 72 -3.54 -0.56 8.76
CA ARG A 72 -3.14 0.84 8.66
C ARG A 72 -2.21 1.06 7.49
N PHE A 73 -2.59 1.95 6.59
CA PHE A 73 -1.77 2.36 5.45
C PHE A 73 -1.26 3.79 5.69
N ILE A 74 -0.01 3.92 6.11
CA ILE A 74 0.65 5.20 6.37
C ILE A 74 1.14 5.80 5.04
N PRO A 75 0.97 7.11 4.77
CA PRO A 75 0.41 8.15 5.65
C PRO A 75 -1.11 8.36 5.53
N PHE A 76 -1.83 7.59 4.72
CA PHE A 76 -3.24 7.83 4.37
C PHE A 76 -4.22 7.53 5.51
N HIS A 77 -3.92 6.54 6.36
CA HIS A 77 -4.75 6.21 7.51
C HIS A 77 -4.16 6.82 8.79
N PHE A 78 -4.79 7.87 9.31
CA PHE A 78 -4.43 8.44 10.61
C PHE A 78 -4.72 7.48 11.76
N LYS A 79 -5.80 6.69 11.65
CA LYS A 79 -6.21 5.64 12.60
C LYS A 79 -6.16 4.27 11.92
N GLU A 80 -6.00 3.22 12.71
CA GLU A 80 -6.14 1.84 12.22
C GLU A 80 -7.59 1.59 11.81
N GLN A 81 -7.76 0.91 10.68
CA GLN A 81 -9.06 0.41 10.24
C GLN A 81 -9.27 -0.95 10.89
N PHE A 82 -10.38 -1.13 11.56
CA PHE A 82 -10.74 -2.37 12.26
C PHE A 82 -11.86 -3.10 11.52
N TYR A 83 -11.68 -4.39 11.32
CA TYR A 83 -12.64 -5.31 10.72
C TYR A 83 -12.87 -6.48 11.67
N SER A 84 -14.05 -6.51 12.30
CA SER A 84 -14.45 -7.58 13.22
C SER A 84 -14.68 -8.90 12.48
N TRP A 85 -14.31 -10.00 13.09
CA TRP A 85 -14.62 -11.33 12.55
C TRP A 85 -16.13 -11.53 12.31
N ASP A 86 -16.98 -10.95 13.15
CA ASP A 86 -18.45 -11.03 13.01
C ASP A 86 -18.98 -10.39 11.71
N SER A 87 -18.24 -9.43 11.14
CA SER A 87 -18.61 -8.76 9.88
C SER A 87 -18.11 -9.49 8.64
N ILE A 88 -17.16 -10.41 8.80
CA ILE A 88 -16.51 -11.13 7.71
C ILE A 88 -17.27 -12.44 7.46
N GLU A 89 -17.62 -12.70 6.21
CA GLU A 89 -18.23 -13.94 5.75
C GLU A 89 -17.17 -14.99 5.39
N SER A 90 -16.11 -14.55 4.70
CA SER A 90 -14.98 -15.41 4.35
C SER A 90 -13.67 -14.65 4.27
N ALA A 91 -12.58 -15.34 4.61
CA ALA A 91 -11.22 -14.81 4.51
C ALA A 91 -10.27 -15.90 4.04
N GLN A 92 -9.65 -15.68 2.88
CA GLN A 92 -8.71 -16.65 2.30
C GLN A 92 -7.57 -15.94 1.58
N VAL A 93 -6.40 -16.53 1.64
CA VAL A 93 -5.25 -16.07 0.85
C VAL A 93 -5.44 -16.49 -0.59
N ARG A 94 -5.20 -15.55 -1.51
CA ARG A 94 -5.15 -15.82 -2.95
C ARG A 94 -4.01 -15.09 -3.63
N THR A 95 -3.61 -15.61 -4.77
CA THR A 95 -2.78 -14.88 -5.73
C THR A 95 -3.68 -13.96 -6.55
N TYR A 96 -3.22 -12.75 -6.80
CA TYR A 96 -3.94 -11.75 -7.61
C TYR A 96 -2.97 -11.03 -8.54
N ASN A 97 -3.50 -10.38 -9.56
CA ASN A 97 -2.70 -9.54 -10.44
C ASN A 97 -2.89 -8.06 -10.06
N PRO A 98 -1.86 -7.42 -9.43
CA PRO A 98 -2.01 -6.04 -8.97
C PRO A 98 -2.35 -5.06 -10.08
N LEU A 99 -1.77 -5.24 -11.26
CA LEU A 99 -1.97 -4.33 -12.40
C LEU A 99 -3.33 -4.53 -13.06
N LEU A 100 -3.70 -5.78 -13.35
CA LEU A 100 -4.94 -6.09 -14.10
C LEU A 100 -6.19 -5.99 -13.24
N GLU A 101 -6.12 -6.36 -11.96
CA GLU A 101 -7.28 -6.34 -11.07
C GLU A 101 -7.49 -4.98 -10.40
N TYR A 102 -6.41 -4.24 -10.10
CA TYR A 102 -6.46 -3.02 -9.28
C TYR A 102 -5.74 -1.82 -9.90
N GLY A 103 -5.09 -1.97 -11.06
CA GLY A 103 -4.32 -0.89 -11.69
C GLY A 103 -3.03 -0.53 -10.93
N GLY A 104 -2.47 -1.46 -10.16
CA GLY A 104 -1.19 -1.32 -9.46
C GLY A 104 -1.27 -1.46 -7.94
N TRP A 105 -0.26 -0.94 -7.26
CA TRP A 105 -0.12 -0.99 -5.80
C TRP A 105 -0.63 0.28 -5.12
N GLY A 106 -0.93 0.19 -3.82
CA GLY A 106 -1.40 1.28 -2.97
C GLY A 106 -2.76 1.02 -2.37
N ILE A 107 -3.55 2.08 -2.18
CA ILE A 107 -4.96 2.03 -1.82
C ILE A 107 -5.75 2.24 -3.09
N LYS A 108 -6.47 1.23 -3.53
CA LYS A 108 -7.20 1.28 -4.80
C LYS A 108 -8.54 0.54 -4.72
N TYR A 109 -9.36 0.76 -5.73
CA TYR A 109 -10.57 -0.02 -5.98
C TYR A 109 -10.37 -0.85 -7.24
N GLY A 110 -10.68 -2.13 -7.15
CA GLY A 110 -10.54 -3.08 -8.25
C GLY A 110 -11.60 -2.91 -9.32
N PHE A 111 -11.26 -3.37 -10.51
CA PHE A 111 -12.21 -3.45 -11.62
C PHE A 111 -13.20 -4.61 -11.43
N ASN A 112 -14.34 -4.55 -12.09
CA ASN A 112 -15.31 -5.65 -12.14
C ASN A 112 -15.76 -6.20 -10.76
N GLY A 113 -15.92 -5.33 -9.77
CA GLY A 113 -16.42 -5.74 -8.46
C GLY A 113 -15.42 -6.46 -7.57
N GLN A 114 -14.11 -6.31 -7.82
CA GLN A 114 -13.04 -6.87 -6.97
C GLN A 114 -12.96 -6.20 -5.59
N GLY A 115 -13.64 -5.07 -5.41
CA GLY A 115 -13.64 -4.35 -4.15
C GLY A 115 -12.38 -3.53 -3.92
N LYS A 116 -12.11 -3.22 -2.66
CA LYS A 116 -10.98 -2.38 -2.25
C LYS A 116 -9.71 -3.22 -2.05
N VAL A 117 -8.56 -2.61 -2.27
CA VAL A 117 -7.25 -3.23 -1.97
C VAL A 117 -6.37 -2.30 -1.17
N TYR A 118 -5.61 -2.90 -0.25
CA TYR A 118 -4.45 -2.33 0.41
C TYR A 118 -3.25 -3.21 0.11
N ASN A 119 -2.37 -2.78 -0.78
CA ASN A 119 -1.17 -3.53 -1.12
C ASN A 119 0.03 -2.61 -1.34
N ILE A 120 1.22 -3.13 -1.11
CA ILE A 120 2.49 -2.39 -1.32
C ILE A 120 3.38 -3.14 -2.28
N VAL A 121 3.51 -4.47 -2.14
CA VAL A 121 4.44 -5.28 -2.92
C VAL A 121 3.90 -6.71 -3.06
N GLY A 122 4.27 -7.38 -4.15
CA GLY A 122 3.89 -8.77 -4.41
C GLY A 122 2.51 -8.93 -5.04
N ASP A 123 2.09 -10.16 -5.09
CA ASP A 123 0.88 -10.67 -5.76
C ASP A 123 0.06 -11.63 -4.89
N GLN A 124 0.42 -11.75 -3.60
CA GLN A 124 -0.32 -12.54 -2.62
C GLN A 124 -1.10 -11.61 -1.68
N GLY A 125 -2.33 -11.98 -1.35
CA GLY A 125 -3.15 -11.17 -0.47
C GLY A 125 -4.24 -11.97 0.23
N LEU A 126 -4.62 -11.52 1.41
CA LEU A 126 -5.79 -12.00 2.15
C LEU A 126 -7.04 -11.31 1.58
N GLN A 127 -7.86 -12.07 0.89
CA GLN A 127 -9.15 -11.62 0.39
C GLN A 127 -10.20 -11.79 1.49
N LEU A 128 -10.81 -10.69 1.89
CA LEU A 128 -11.97 -10.66 2.78
C LEU A 128 -13.23 -10.44 1.95
N VAL A 129 -14.27 -11.19 2.27
CA VAL A 129 -15.63 -10.94 1.81
C VAL A 129 -16.45 -10.66 3.05
N PHE A 130 -17.12 -9.52 3.08
CA PHE A 130 -17.96 -9.12 4.20
C PHE A 130 -19.41 -9.62 3.99
N LYS A 131 -20.13 -9.82 5.07
CA LYS A 131 -21.56 -10.15 5.04
C LYS A 131 -22.43 -9.13 4.31
N SER A 132 -21.91 -7.91 4.14
CA SER A 132 -22.51 -6.86 3.30
C SER A 132 -22.36 -7.11 1.79
N GLY A 133 -21.53 -8.08 1.38
CA GLY A 133 -21.13 -8.32 0.00
C GLY A 133 -19.90 -7.51 -0.46
N GLU A 134 -19.41 -6.58 0.36
CA GLU A 134 -18.18 -5.83 0.07
C GLU A 134 -16.96 -6.75 0.11
N LYS A 135 -15.93 -6.37 -0.65
CA LYS A 135 -14.66 -7.11 -0.71
C LYS A 135 -13.49 -6.21 -0.38
N LEU A 136 -12.55 -6.75 0.39
CA LEU A 136 -11.29 -6.10 0.69
C LEU A 136 -10.14 -7.10 0.51
N LEU A 137 -9.12 -6.72 -0.25
CA LEU A 137 -7.89 -7.49 -0.36
C LEU A 137 -6.77 -6.76 0.39
N ILE A 138 -6.06 -7.49 1.25
CA ILE A 138 -4.92 -7.00 2.01
C ILE A 138 -3.68 -7.76 1.53
N GLY A 139 -2.76 -7.07 0.86
CA GLY A 139 -1.52 -7.66 0.38
C GLY A 139 -0.69 -8.22 1.53
N THR A 140 0.00 -9.34 1.30
CA THR A 140 0.89 -9.98 2.27
C THR A 140 2.13 -10.56 1.62
N GLN A 141 3.25 -10.51 2.35
CA GLN A 141 4.50 -11.20 2.03
C GLN A 141 4.61 -12.55 2.79
N LYS A 142 3.62 -12.83 3.65
CA LYS A 142 3.60 -13.98 4.55
C LYS A 142 2.29 -14.76 4.42
N PRO A 143 2.01 -15.31 3.22
CA PRO A 143 0.71 -15.92 2.90
C PRO A 143 0.35 -17.10 3.81
N VAL A 144 1.33 -17.93 4.19
CA VAL A 144 1.10 -19.10 5.07
C VAL A 144 0.80 -18.64 6.50
N GLU A 145 1.58 -17.69 7.02
CA GLU A 145 1.42 -17.20 8.39
C GLU A 145 0.07 -16.46 8.56
N ILE A 146 -0.28 -15.61 7.58
CA ILE A 146 -1.54 -14.85 7.64
C ILE A 146 -2.75 -15.77 7.52
N GLN A 147 -2.68 -16.81 6.67
CA GLN A 147 -3.76 -17.80 6.54
C GLN A 147 -3.95 -18.60 7.83
N ALA A 148 -2.86 -18.98 8.51
CA ALA A 148 -2.92 -19.70 9.78
C ALA A 148 -3.50 -18.86 10.92
N ALA A 149 -3.41 -17.52 10.84
CA ALA A 149 -3.95 -16.62 11.84
C ALA A 149 -5.45 -16.27 11.62
N VAL A 150 -6.01 -16.63 10.47
CA VAL A 150 -7.43 -16.43 10.17
C VAL A 150 -8.28 -17.42 10.95
N ARG A 151 -9.33 -16.92 11.62
CA ARG A 151 -10.24 -17.71 12.48
C ARG A 151 -11.68 -17.69 11.96
N LEU A 152 -11.88 -18.22 10.77
CA LEU A 152 -13.19 -18.37 10.17
C LEU A 152 -13.46 -19.85 9.82
#